data_029f21e20d85c833ad084444f063350d
#
_entry.id   029f21e20d85c833ad084444f063350d
#
_cell.length_a   1.000
_cell.length_b   1.000
_cell.length_c   1.000
_cell.angle_alpha   90.00
_cell.angle_beta   90.00
_cell.angle_gamma   90.00
#
_symmetry.space_group_name_H-M   'P 1'
#
loop_
_entity.id
_entity.type
_entity.pdbx_description
1 polymer ?
#
loop_
_entity_poly.entity_id
_entity_poly.type
_entity_poly.pdbx_seq_one_letter_code
_entity_poly.pdbx_strand_id
1 'polypeptide(L)'
;VTVAESVVLYDPVENLGATLIKEAAKNTVKEAGDGTTTATVLAEALIKEVNKEEYKDISIRDIKEGINSILTKINTYLTGNAIDVSGGMLEDVSTISCNNDRGLGMIISEAYEKVGRDGVVFMEESENEKTYADIVDGVQFDCGLTSPHFITNTEKHECVLEEPVVLIVGSKIPNIRKIQTILEYVIKNKKELLIVADVDQQLKSALMMNKVKGNIKVNIIDLPGFGPTKNDTVQDLAFLTGATVINEELGDDMDLITIDCLGKAEKCVTNDNNTVITTIELDIDIEERIKSVKKAIKNEKNSFIKKKIQDRLAMLSGKVGVVRVGAGSKVELKEKKDRVEDAIYATKAALKEGIVPGGGIALLNAAQNIVYNVDNKAEKILLNAIRAPYHTILDNAGIYRAVEPTNGKGVDVKDNSECDMIQAGIIDPVLVTKSALKNAVSVVTTIISADCIISNMRGDASS
;
A
#
# COMPACT_ATOMS: atom_id res chain seq x y z
N VAL A 1 8.55 -9.80 4.38
CA VAL A 1 9.28 -9.73 3.09
C VAL A 1 10.76 -9.96 3.30
N THR A 2 11.43 -9.20 4.18
CA THR A 2 12.89 -9.26 4.43
C THR A 2 13.41 -10.68 4.68
N VAL A 3 12.71 -11.46 5.55
CA VAL A 3 13.06 -12.87 5.81
C VAL A 3 12.90 -13.72 4.54
N ALA A 4 11.79 -13.56 3.83
CA ALA A 4 11.56 -14.31 2.59
C ALA A 4 12.62 -14.00 1.54
N GLU A 5 13.03 -12.75 1.38
CA GLU A 5 14.07 -12.35 0.41
C GLU A 5 15.44 -12.94 0.72
N SER A 6 15.78 -13.12 1.99
CA SER A 6 17.06 -13.69 2.41
C SER A 6 17.21 -15.19 2.12
N VAL A 7 16.11 -15.90 1.84
CA VAL A 7 16.13 -17.32 1.49
C VAL A 7 16.70 -17.50 0.10
N VAL A 8 17.88 -18.08 -0.04
CA VAL A 8 18.53 -18.44 -1.29
C VAL A 8 18.91 -19.91 -1.24
N LEU A 9 18.39 -20.72 -2.16
CA LEU A 9 18.68 -22.12 -2.22
C LEU A 9 19.86 -22.40 -3.17
N TYR A 10 20.61 -23.44 -2.89
CA TYR A 10 21.81 -23.78 -3.67
C TYR A 10 21.46 -24.33 -5.05
N ASP A 11 20.46 -25.23 -5.11
CA ASP A 11 19.97 -25.76 -6.36
C ASP A 11 19.20 -24.69 -7.16
N PRO A 12 19.57 -24.43 -8.44
CA PRO A 12 18.94 -23.39 -9.24
C PRO A 12 17.44 -23.63 -9.50
N VAL A 13 17.00 -24.88 -9.58
CA VAL A 13 15.60 -25.24 -9.81
C VAL A 13 14.77 -25.00 -8.54
N GLU A 14 15.28 -25.47 -7.39
CA GLU A 14 14.67 -25.20 -6.09
C GLU A 14 14.61 -23.69 -5.79
N ASN A 15 15.69 -22.98 -6.11
CA ASN A 15 15.75 -21.52 -5.92
C ASN A 15 14.75 -20.77 -6.80
N LEU A 16 14.47 -21.27 -8.00
CA LEU A 16 13.41 -20.71 -8.86
C LEU A 16 12.03 -20.89 -8.21
N GLY A 17 11.73 -22.08 -7.67
CA GLY A 17 10.51 -22.34 -6.91
C GLY A 17 10.37 -21.39 -5.70
N ALA A 18 11.44 -21.25 -4.91
CA ALA A 18 11.47 -20.30 -3.79
C ALA A 18 11.22 -18.87 -4.26
N THR A 19 11.80 -18.45 -5.39
CA THR A 19 11.62 -17.10 -5.96
C THR A 19 10.17 -16.85 -6.34
N LEU A 20 9.50 -17.83 -6.95
CA LEU A 20 8.08 -17.70 -7.31
C LEU A 20 7.18 -17.58 -6.06
N ILE A 21 7.46 -18.34 -4.99
CA ILE A 21 6.70 -18.22 -3.74
C ILE A 21 6.94 -16.84 -3.07
N LYS A 22 8.16 -16.31 -3.13
CA LYS A 22 8.47 -14.96 -2.65
C LYS A 22 7.64 -13.88 -3.36
N GLU A 23 7.32 -14.06 -4.65
CA GLU A 23 6.46 -13.15 -5.39
C GLU A 23 5.05 -13.04 -4.78
N ALA A 24 4.49 -14.13 -4.24
CA ALA A 24 3.21 -14.06 -3.55
C ALA A 24 3.27 -13.12 -2.33
N ALA A 25 4.33 -13.23 -1.51
CA ALA A 25 4.54 -12.35 -0.36
C ALA A 25 4.76 -10.88 -0.79
N LYS A 26 5.63 -10.63 -1.79
CA LYS A 26 5.91 -9.28 -2.32
C LYS A 26 4.67 -8.59 -2.86
N ASN A 27 3.89 -9.29 -3.68
CA ASN A 27 2.68 -8.73 -4.26
C ASN A 27 1.62 -8.43 -3.18
N THR A 28 1.58 -9.24 -2.12
CA THR A 28 0.64 -9.04 -1.00
C THR A 28 1.00 -7.77 -0.21
N VAL A 29 2.28 -7.54 0.08
CA VAL A 29 2.72 -6.27 0.71
C VAL A 29 2.41 -5.08 -0.19
N LYS A 30 2.70 -5.18 -1.48
CA LYS A 30 2.41 -4.08 -2.42
C LYS A 30 0.92 -3.72 -2.48
N GLU A 31 0.02 -4.72 -2.40
CA GLU A 31 -1.43 -4.51 -2.51
C GLU A 31 -2.08 -4.12 -1.17
N ALA A 32 -1.64 -4.72 -0.07
CA ALA A 32 -2.32 -4.61 1.23
C ALA A 32 -1.40 -4.22 2.40
N GLY A 33 -0.09 -4.17 2.17
CA GLY A 33 0.93 -3.77 3.15
C GLY A 33 1.24 -4.83 4.21
N ASP A 34 0.43 -5.88 4.34
CA ASP A 34 0.55 -6.96 5.32
C ASP A 34 0.07 -8.29 4.71
N GLY A 35 0.12 -9.40 5.48
CA GLY A 35 -0.38 -10.71 5.07
C GLY A 35 0.62 -11.60 4.33
N THR A 36 1.91 -11.29 4.37
CA THR A 36 2.99 -12.03 3.70
C THR A 36 3.08 -13.49 4.13
N THR A 37 3.00 -13.74 5.43
CA THR A 37 3.03 -15.08 6.02
C THR A 37 1.81 -15.88 5.58
N THR A 38 0.63 -15.28 5.65
CA THR A 38 -0.62 -15.90 5.19
C THR A 38 -0.56 -16.28 3.72
N ALA A 39 -0.05 -15.40 2.84
CA ALA A 39 0.13 -15.70 1.41
C ALA A 39 1.07 -16.88 1.18
N THR A 40 2.17 -16.96 1.94
CA THR A 40 3.14 -18.06 1.83
C THR A 40 2.54 -19.39 2.31
N VAL A 41 1.85 -19.41 3.44
CA VAL A 41 1.15 -20.60 3.98
C VAL A 41 0.08 -21.10 3.01
N LEU A 42 -0.71 -20.17 2.45
CA LEU A 42 -1.72 -20.51 1.44
C LEU A 42 -1.11 -21.08 0.16
N ALA A 43 -0.01 -20.49 -0.31
CA ALA A 43 0.68 -21.00 -1.50
C ALA A 43 1.22 -22.43 -1.28
N GLU A 44 1.87 -22.68 -0.14
CA GLU A 44 2.35 -23.99 0.24
C GLU A 44 1.20 -25.00 0.33
N ALA A 45 0.14 -24.67 1.06
CA ALA A 45 -1.02 -25.55 1.23
C ALA A 45 -1.69 -25.88 -0.11
N LEU A 46 -1.82 -24.88 -0.99
CA LEU A 46 -2.41 -25.08 -2.32
C LEU A 46 -1.55 -25.98 -3.20
N ILE A 47 -0.22 -25.81 -3.19
CA ILE A 47 0.70 -26.72 -3.91
C ILE A 47 0.59 -28.15 -3.38
N LYS A 48 0.57 -28.33 -2.06
CA LYS A 48 0.41 -29.66 -1.44
C LYS A 48 -0.92 -30.31 -1.83
N GLU A 49 -1.99 -29.50 -1.83
CA GLU A 49 -3.33 -30.00 -2.16
C GLU A 49 -3.42 -30.44 -3.62
N VAL A 50 -2.96 -29.63 -4.58
CA VAL A 50 -2.96 -29.96 -6.01
C VAL A 50 -2.19 -31.25 -6.32
N ASN A 51 -1.11 -31.53 -5.57
CA ASN A 51 -0.27 -32.71 -5.78
C ASN A 51 -0.83 -34.01 -5.18
N LYS A 52 -2.00 -34.00 -4.55
CA LYS A 52 -2.61 -35.23 -4.03
C LYS A 52 -3.02 -36.19 -5.14
N GLU A 53 -2.91 -37.51 -4.86
CA GLU A 53 -3.26 -38.58 -5.80
C GLU A 53 -4.67 -38.43 -6.39
N GLU A 54 -5.64 -37.98 -5.58
CA GLU A 54 -7.04 -37.86 -5.99
C GLU A 54 -7.29 -36.83 -7.09
N TYR A 55 -6.32 -35.96 -7.41
CA TYR A 55 -6.41 -34.89 -8.42
C TYR A 55 -5.52 -35.11 -9.65
N LYS A 56 -4.71 -36.19 -9.68
CA LYS A 56 -3.76 -36.42 -10.76
C LYS A 56 -4.42 -36.66 -12.15
N ASP A 57 -5.64 -37.17 -12.16
CA ASP A 57 -6.39 -37.41 -13.39
C ASP A 57 -7.11 -36.17 -13.94
N ILE A 58 -7.03 -35.03 -13.21
CA ILE A 58 -7.69 -33.80 -13.63
C ILE A 58 -6.70 -32.97 -14.45
N SER A 59 -7.18 -32.45 -15.60
CA SER A 59 -6.32 -31.58 -16.41
C SER A 59 -5.92 -30.30 -15.65
N ILE A 60 -4.69 -29.80 -15.88
CA ILE A 60 -4.22 -28.54 -15.29
C ILE A 60 -5.19 -27.39 -15.59
N ARG A 61 -5.79 -27.38 -16.78
CA ARG A 61 -6.79 -26.40 -17.17
C ARG A 61 -8.00 -26.44 -16.25
N ASP A 62 -8.56 -27.62 -16.02
CA ASP A 62 -9.77 -27.79 -15.19
C ASP A 62 -9.46 -27.47 -13.72
N ILE A 63 -8.26 -27.81 -13.23
CA ILE A 63 -7.77 -27.42 -11.90
C ILE A 63 -7.77 -25.89 -11.78
N LYS A 64 -7.20 -25.16 -12.74
CA LYS A 64 -7.15 -23.69 -12.73
C LYS A 64 -8.54 -23.07 -12.79
N GLU A 65 -9.43 -23.60 -13.64
CA GLU A 65 -10.81 -23.12 -13.74
C GLU A 65 -11.56 -23.34 -12.42
N GLY A 66 -11.40 -24.51 -11.78
CA GLY A 66 -11.99 -24.81 -10.47
C GLY A 66 -11.47 -23.89 -9.35
N ILE A 67 -10.16 -23.71 -9.26
CA ILE A 67 -9.53 -22.82 -8.29
C ILE A 67 -10.04 -21.37 -8.47
N ASN A 68 -10.09 -20.85 -9.70
CA ASN A 68 -10.53 -19.48 -9.95
C ASN A 68 -12.05 -19.30 -9.70
N SER A 69 -12.86 -20.31 -9.99
CA SER A 69 -14.29 -20.32 -9.64
C SER A 69 -14.49 -20.14 -8.13
N ILE A 70 -13.80 -20.94 -7.34
CA ILE A 70 -13.89 -20.88 -5.88
C ILE A 70 -13.26 -19.61 -5.32
N LEU A 71 -12.14 -19.13 -5.86
CA LEU A 71 -11.53 -17.86 -5.46
C LEU A 71 -12.54 -16.69 -5.54
N THR A 72 -13.31 -16.65 -6.63
CA THR A 72 -14.37 -15.63 -6.81
C THR A 72 -15.45 -15.75 -5.75
N LYS A 73 -15.89 -16.99 -5.43
CA LYS A 73 -16.88 -17.26 -4.39
C LYS A 73 -16.36 -16.87 -3.00
N ILE A 74 -15.10 -17.19 -2.68
CA ILE A 74 -14.46 -16.81 -1.41
C ILE A 74 -14.39 -15.29 -1.27
N ASN A 75 -13.94 -14.57 -2.30
CA ASN A 75 -13.88 -13.11 -2.27
C ASN A 75 -15.26 -12.48 -2.05
N THR A 76 -16.30 -13.02 -2.69
CA THR A 76 -17.69 -12.58 -2.47
C THR A 76 -18.14 -12.86 -1.05
N TYR A 77 -17.82 -14.05 -0.51
CA TYR A 77 -18.15 -14.43 0.85
C TYR A 77 -17.47 -13.51 1.88
N LEU A 78 -16.15 -13.27 1.74
CA LEU A 78 -15.40 -12.38 2.65
C LEU A 78 -15.95 -10.96 2.60
N THR A 79 -16.22 -10.43 1.41
CA THR A 79 -16.80 -9.08 1.26
C THR A 79 -18.21 -8.98 1.84
N GLY A 80 -19.04 -10.03 1.67
CA GLY A 80 -20.40 -10.07 2.20
C GLY A 80 -20.49 -10.24 3.71
N ASN A 81 -19.43 -10.76 4.35
CA ASN A 81 -19.32 -10.92 5.80
C ASN A 81 -18.39 -9.89 6.46
N ALA A 82 -17.94 -8.90 5.69
CA ALA A 82 -17.12 -7.82 6.22
C ALA A 82 -17.94 -6.94 7.18
N ILE A 83 -17.32 -6.56 8.28
CA ILE A 83 -17.89 -5.66 9.28
C ILE A 83 -17.14 -4.33 9.19
N ASP A 84 -17.88 -3.23 9.11
CA ASP A 84 -17.28 -1.90 9.14
C ASP A 84 -16.60 -1.64 10.49
N VAL A 85 -15.41 -1.07 10.44
CA VAL A 85 -14.64 -0.73 11.64
C VAL A 85 -15.35 0.38 12.41
N SER A 86 -15.62 0.13 13.69
CA SER A 86 -16.26 1.08 14.60
C SER A 86 -15.72 0.95 16.04
N GLY A 87 -15.70 2.05 16.77
CA GLY A 87 -15.27 2.07 18.17
C GLY A 87 -13.85 1.54 18.37
N GLY A 88 -13.61 0.72 19.38
CA GLY A 88 -12.31 0.17 19.72
C GLY A 88 -11.69 -0.82 18.71
N MET A 89 -12.45 -1.23 17.69
CA MET A 89 -11.94 -2.18 16.68
C MET A 89 -10.71 -1.67 15.92
N LEU A 90 -10.57 -0.35 15.78
CA LEU A 90 -9.39 0.24 15.14
C LEU A 90 -8.13 0.02 15.97
N GLU A 91 -8.25 0.16 17.29
CA GLU A 91 -7.17 -0.15 18.24
C GLU A 91 -6.83 -1.63 18.20
N ASP A 92 -7.83 -2.52 18.13
CA ASP A 92 -7.62 -3.96 18.05
C ASP A 92 -6.86 -4.37 16.79
N VAL A 93 -7.26 -3.86 15.60
CA VAL A 93 -6.54 -4.09 14.33
C VAL A 93 -5.09 -3.65 14.44
N SER A 94 -4.87 -2.41 14.90
CA SER A 94 -3.53 -1.83 15.03
C SER A 94 -2.68 -2.62 16.02
N THR A 95 -3.26 -3.05 17.14
CA THR A 95 -2.57 -3.81 18.19
C THR A 95 -2.13 -5.18 17.69
N ILE A 96 -3.01 -5.92 16.99
CA ILE A 96 -2.68 -7.24 16.44
C ILE A 96 -1.55 -7.12 15.42
N SER A 97 -1.64 -6.17 14.52
CA SER A 97 -0.61 -5.96 13.48
C SER A 97 0.71 -5.46 14.07
N CYS A 98 0.70 -4.82 15.24
CA CYS A 98 1.89 -4.50 16.02
C CYS A 98 2.40 -5.66 16.89
N ASN A 99 2.10 -6.90 16.56
CA ASN A 99 2.49 -8.08 17.35
C ASN A 99 1.98 -8.04 18.80
N ASN A 100 0.73 -7.62 18.99
CA ASN A 100 0.03 -7.41 20.27
C ASN A 100 0.65 -6.32 21.18
N ASP A 101 1.40 -5.38 20.61
CA ASP A 101 1.85 -4.19 21.35
C ASP A 101 0.73 -3.15 21.38
N ARG A 102 -0.04 -3.14 22.48
CA ARG A 102 -1.16 -2.22 22.65
C ARG A 102 -0.74 -0.75 22.69
N GLY A 103 0.47 -0.47 23.18
CA GLY A 103 0.98 0.92 23.21
C GLY A 103 1.16 1.49 21.81
N LEU A 104 1.75 0.72 20.92
CA LEU A 104 1.88 1.09 19.50
C LEU A 104 0.52 1.12 18.80
N GLY A 105 -0.36 0.13 19.09
CA GLY A 105 -1.71 0.08 18.53
C GLY A 105 -2.53 1.33 18.85
N MET A 106 -2.50 1.81 20.09
CA MET A 106 -3.16 3.05 20.50
C MET A 106 -2.64 4.28 19.75
N ILE A 107 -1.31 4.42 19.61
CA ILE A 107 -0.71 5.56 18.91
C ILE A 107 -1.17 5.60 17.44
N ILE A 108 -1.25 4.44 16.78
CA ILE A 108 -1.67 4.35 15.37
C ILE A 108 -3.16 4.59 15.23
N SER A 109 -4.00 3.99 16.08
CA SER A 109 -5.45 4.21 16.06
C SER A 109 -5.81 5.67 16.31
N GLU A 110 -5.19 6.32 17.30
CA GLU A 110 -5.36 7.75 17.55
C GLU A 110 -4.95 8.63 16.36
N ALA A 111 -3.87 8.27 15.65
CA ALA A 111 -3.47 8.97 14.44
C ALA A 111 -4.58 8.89 13.38
N TYR A 112 -5.12 7.71 13.12
CA TYR A 112 -6.21 7.53 12.15
C TYR A 112 -7.53 8.18 12.59
N GLU A 113 -7.86 8.18 13.88
CA GLU A 113 -9.03 8.88 14.40
C GLU A 113 -8.96 10.40 14.14
N LYS A 114 -7.76 10.98 14.28
CA LYS A 114 -7.51 12.41 14.06
C LYS A 114 -7.47 12.81 12.59
N VAL A 115 -6.91 11.97 11.71
CA VAL A 115 -6.84 12.26 10.26
C VAL A 115 -8.11 11.83 9.52
N GLY A 116 -8.91 10.93 10.09
CA GLY A 116 -10.14 10.43 9.51
C GLY A 116 -9.93 9.19 8.63
N ARG A 117 -11.06 8.61 8.17
CA ARG A 117 -11.10 7.32 7.45
C ARG A 117 -10.28 7.30 6.15
N ASP A 118 -10.28 8.40 5.42
CA ASP A 118 -9.54 8.56 4.16
C ASP A 118 -8.20 9.26 4.36
N GLY A 119 -7.83 9.55 5.61
CA GLY A 119 -6.57 10.21 5.96
C GLY A 119 -5.36 9.32 5.71
N VAL A 120 -4.21 9.97 5.60
CA VAL A 120 -2.94 9.30 5.40
C VAL A 120 -2.13 9.32 6.68
N VAL A 121 -1.55 8.18 7.02
CA VAL A 121 -0.62 8.06 8.14
C VAL A 121 0.70 7.54 7.58
N PHE A 122 1.79 8.23 7.90
CA PHE A 122 3.17 7.82 7.58
C PHE A 122 3.93 7.44 8.83
N MET A 123 5.01 6.72 8.63
CA MET A 123 5.98 6.43 9.67
C MET A 123 7.29 7.19 9.39
N GLU A 124 7.87 7.76 10.43
CA GLU A 124 9.18 8.40 10.42
C GLU A 124 10.03 7.97 11.61
N GLU A 125 11.33 8.20 11.53
CA GLU A 125 12.20 7.99 12.68
C GLU A 125 12.08 9.17 13.65
N SER A 126 12.00 8.86 14.95
CA SER A 126 12.05 9.86 16.00
C SER A 126 13.50 10.21 16.32
N GLU A 127 13.77 11.48 16.62
CA GLU A 127 15.09 11.93 17.11
C GLU A 127 15.41 11.43 18.53
N ASN A 128 14.42 10.89 19.22
CA ASN A 128 14.54 10.38 20.57
C ASN A 128 13.96 8.96 20.70
N GLU A 129 14.09 8.32 21.88
CA GLU A 129 13.65 6.94 22.11
C GLU A 129 12.13 6.77 22.18
N LYS A 130 11.36 7.86 22.21
CA LYS A 130 9.90 7.80 22.36
C LYS A 130 9.22 7.64 21.00
N THR A 131 8.18 6.80 20.99
CA THR A 131 7.25 6.69 19.86
C THR A 131 5.99 7.48 20.15
N TYR A 132 5.56 8.32 19.20
CA TYR A 132 4.38 9.18 19.31
C TYR A 132 3.81 9.50 17.92
N ALA A 133 2.60 10.01 17.87
CA ALA A 133 1.98 10.45 16.61
C ALA A 133 1.77 11.96 16.64
N ASP A 134 2.23 12.60 15.57
CA ASP A 134 1.95 14.01 15.27
C ASP A 134 0.93 14.11 14.14
N ILE A 135 0.18 15.21 14.13
CA ILE A 135 -0.72 15.54 13.03
C ILE A 135 -0.18 16.79 12.37
N VAL A 136 0.16 16.66 11.10
CA VAL A 136 0.69 17.73 10.28
C VAL A 136 -0.29 18.07 9.16
N ASP A 137 -0.24 19.32 8.69
CA ASP A 137 -1.01 19.72 7.53
C ASP A 137 -0.41 19.11 6.26
N GLY A 138 -1.26 18.55 5.42
CA GLY A 138 -0.81 17.88 4.21
C GLY A 138 -1.97 17.59 3.26
N VAL A 139 -1.64 17.35 2.01
CA VAL A 139 -2.62 17.12 0.93
C VAL A 139 -2.30 15.83 0.20
N GLN A 140 -3.36 15.10 -0.12
CA GLN A 140 -3.27 13.95 -1.01
C GLN A 140 -3.91 14.26 -2.36
N PHE A 141 -3.20 13.91 -3.43
CA PHE A 141 -3.68 14.02 -4.81
C PHE A 141 -3.76 12.62 -5.45
N ASP A 142 -4.76 12.39 -6.28
CA ASP A 142 -4.92 11.16 -7.06
C ASP A 142 -4.04 11.19 -8.33
N CYS A 143 -2.75 11.47 -8.13
CA CYS A 143 -1.72 11.48 -9.17
C CYS A 143 -0.57 10.61 -8.71
N GLY A 144 -0.33 9.52 -9.42
CA GLY A 144 0.72 8.56 -9.10
C GLY A 144 2.03 8.79 -9.87
N LEU A 145 2.93 7.82 -9.73
CA LEU A 145 4.21 7.78 -10.42
C LEU A 145 4.02 7.80 -11.94
N THR A 146 4.64 8.75 -12.60
CA THR A 146 4.62 8.80 -14.08
C THR A 146 5.62 7.82 -14.72
N SER A 147 6.54 7.24 -13.95
CA SER A 147 7.46 6.18 -14.36
C SER A 147 8.03 5.44 -13.14
N PRO A 148 8.21 4.10 -13.23
CA PRO A 148 8.87 3.32 -12.19
C PRO A 148 10.32 3.74 -11.92
N HIS A 149 10.97 4.40 -12.86
CA HIS A 149 12.35 4.88 -12.70
C HIS A 149 12.50 6.03 -11.69
N PHE A 150 11.38 6.65 -11.27
CA PHE A 150 11.38 7.67 -10.20
C PHE A 150 11.29 7.08 -8.80
N ILE A 151 11.10 5.78 -8.65
CA ILE A 151 11.06 5.08 -7.37
C ILE A 151 12.38 5.27 -6.62
N THR A 152 12.29 5.62 -5.33
CA THR A 152 13.42 5.71 -4.40
C THR A 152 13.40 4.55 -3.42
N ASN A 153 12.22 4.06 -3.06
CA ASN A 153 12.01 2.88 -2.24
C ASN A 153 11.40 1.76 -3.08
N THR A 154 12.22 0.78 -3.45
CA THR A 154 11.81 -0.35 -4.32
C THR A 154 10.91 -1.35 -3.60
N GLU A 155 11.03 -1.49 -2.28
CA GLU A 155 10.21 -2.42 -1.50
C GLU A 155 8.75 -1.99 -1.48
N LYS A 156 8.51 -0.68 -1.27
CA LYS A 156 7.17 -0.10 -1.22
C LYS A 156 6.65 0.38 -2.57
N HIS A 157 7.49 0.39 -3.58
CA HIS A 157 7.19 0.94 -4.89
C HIS A 157 6.81 2.43 -4.83
N GLU A 158 7.56 3.23 -4.05
CA GLU A 158 7.30 4.64 -3.79
C GLU A 158 8.49 5.53 -4.16
N CYS A 159 8.18 6.78 -4.51
CA CYS A 159 9.15 7.85 -4.57
C CYS A 159 8.98 8.75 -3.34
N VAL A 160 9.98 8.79 -2.48
CA VAL A 160 10.05 9.66 -1.32
C VAL A 160 11.05 10.77 -1.60
N LEU A 161 10.62 12.02 -1.43
CA LEU A 161 11.45 13.21 -1.50
C LEU A 161 11.36 13.94 -0.16
N GLU A 162 12.52 14.27 0.40
CA GLU A 162 12.65 15.00 1.67
C GLU A 162 12.99 16.47 1.38
N GLU A 163 12.28 17.39 2.01
CA GLU A 163 12.39 18.83 1.80
C GLU A 163 12.47 19.26 0.32
N PRO A 164 11.60 18.70 -0.56
CA PRO A 164 11.70 19.01 -1.98
C PRO A 164 11.32 20.46 -2.27
N VAL A 165 11.98 21.02 -3.29
CA VAL A 165 11.47 22.21 -3.97
C VAL A 165 10.43 21.76 -4.99
N VAL A 166 9.35 22.55 -5.12
CA VAL A 166 8.18 22.19 -5.94
C VAL A 166 8.07 23.16 -7.12
N LEU A 167 8.15 22.64 -8.33
CA LEU A 167 7.91 23.37 -9.56
C LEU A 167 6.55 23.01 -10.13
N ILE A 168 5.68 23.99 -10.34
CA ILE A 168 4.33 23.80 -10.89
C ILE A 168 4.22 24.51 -12.22
N VAL A 169 3.97 23.74 -13.30
CA VAL A 169 3.79 24.29 -14.64
C VAL A 169 2.45 23.81 -15.21
N GLY A 170 1.52 24.72 -15.43
CA GLY A 170 0.17 24.45 -15.94
C GLY A 170 0.13 24.02 -17.41
N SER A 171 1.13 24.41 -18.18
CA SER A 171 1.31 24.05 -19.59
C SER A 171 2.35 22.93 -19.75
N LYS A 172 2.37 22.31 -20.96
CA LYS A 172 3.32 21.22 -21.23
C LYS A 172 4.76 21.74 -21.31
N ILE A 173 5.69 21.09 -20.60
CA ILE A 173 7.13 21.41 -20.68
C ILE A 173 7.75 20.66 -21.87
N PRO A 174 8.14 21.37 -22.96
CA PRO A 174 8.53 20.73 -24.20
C PRO A 174 9.97 20.19 -24.20
N ASN A 175 10.89 20.78 -23.43
CA ASN A 175 12.29 20.38 -23.41
C ASN A 175 13.02 20.87 -22.15
N ILE A 176 14.23 20.31 -21.93
CA ILE A 176 15.04 20.57 -20.73
C ILE A 176 15.50 22.03 -20.60
N ARG A 177 15.64 22.76 -21.72
CA ARG A 177 16.14 24.15 -21.70
C ARG A 177 15.19 25.08 -20.96
N LYS A 178 13.89 24.83 -21.05
CA LYS A 178 12.86 25.63 -20.36
C LYS A 178 12.97 25.61 -18.83
N ILE A 179 13.52 24.56 -18.25
CA ILE A 179 13.71 24.40 -16.80
C ILE A 179 15.18 24.31 -16.40
N GLN A 180 16.11 24.68 -17.31
CA GLN A 180 17.55 24.54 -17.08
C GLN A 180 18.01 25.29 -15.82
N THR A 181 17.57 26.52 -15.63
CA THR A 181 17.89 27.35 -14.45
C THR A 181 17.53 26.65 -13.15
N ILE A 182 16.36 26.02 -13.14
CA ILE A 182 15.87 25.27 -11.95
C ILE A 182 16.74 24.02 -11.71
N LEU A 183 17.05 23.27 -12.77
CA LEU A 183 17.89 22.07 -12.65
C LEU A 183 19.31 22.41 -12.18
N GLU A 184 19.91 23.46 -12.69
CA GLU A 184 21.21 23.94 -12.24
C GLU A 184 21.21 24.33 -10.77
N TYR A 185 20.16 25.03 -10.31
CA TYR A 185 19.97 25.39 -8.91
C TYR A 185 19.84 24.16 -8.02
N VAL A 186 19.00 23.19 -8.41
CA VAL A 186 18.75 21.96 -7.65
C VAL A 186 20.01 21.11 -7.54
N ILE A 187 20.75 20.93 -8.63
CA ILE A 187 22.01 20.17 -8.65
C ILE A 187 23.08 20.86 -7.81
N LYS A 188 23.27 22.17 -7.97
CA LYS A 188 24.27 22.93 -7.24
C LYS A 188 24.04 22.93 -5.72
N ASN A 189 22.78 23.01 -5.29
CA ASN A 189 22.40 23.05 -3.88
C ASN A 189 22.04 21.69 -3.30
N LYS A 190 22.15 20.60 -4.09
CA LYS A 190 21.79 19.22 -3.71
C LYS A 190 20.37 19.12 -3.15
N LYS A 191 19.44 19.89 -3.70
CA LYS A 191 18.01 19.84 -3.32
C LYS A 191 17.30 18.73 -4.08
N GLU A 192 16.20 18.26 -3.53
CA GLU A 192 15.29 17.34 -4.18
C GLU A 192 14.21 18.13 -4.93
N LEU A 193 13.73 17.63 -6.07
CA LEU A 193 12.81 18.35 -6.94
C LEU A 193 11.55 17.56 -7.22
N LEU A 194 10.40 18.14 -6.93
CA LEU A 194 9.10 17.69 -7.40
C LEU A 194 8.66 18.56 -8.58
N ILE A 195 8.40 17.95 -9.72
CA ILE A 195 7.82 18.62 -10.88
C ILE A 195 6.36 18.20 -11.02
N VAL A 196 5.46 19.17 -10.99
CA VAL A 196 4.02 19.00 -11.18
C VAL A 196 3.66 19.61 -12.53
N ALA A 197 3.69 18.79 -13.57
CA ALA A 197 3.49 19.25 -14.95
C ALA A 197 3.25 18.09 -15.94
N ASP A 198 2.65 18.38 -17.08
CA ASP A 198 2.76 17.52 -18.27
C ASP A 198 4.15 17.71 -18.89
N VAL A 199 4.95 16.66 -18.93
CA VAL A 199 6.35 16.71 -19.36
C VAL A 199 6.54 15.90 -20.64
N ASP A 200 7.21 16.50 -21.64
CA ASP A 200 7.54 15.78 -22.87
C ASP A 200 8.41 14.55 -22.61
N GLN A 201 8.20 13.50 -23.43
CA GLN A 201 8.85 12.20 -23.25
C GLN A 201 10.38 12.27 -23.29
N GLN A 202 10.95 13.18 -24.11
CA GLN A 202 12.41 13.34 -24.19
C GLN A 202 12.98 13.96 -22.91
N LEU A 203 12.30 14.96 -22.37
CA LEU A 203 12.68 15.57 -21.09
C LEU A 203 12.53 14.57 -19.95
N LYS A 204 11.44 13.82 -19.91
CA LYS A 204 11.21 12.76 -18.92
C LYS A 204 12.33 11.72 -18.94
N SER A 205 12.72 11.25 -20.13
CA SER A 205 13.83 10.31 -20.30
C SER A 205 15.18 10.88 -19.84
N ALA A 206 15.44 12.16 -20.13
CA ALA A 206 16.67 12.82 -19.68
C ALA A 206 16.74 12.95 -18.16
N LEU A 207 15.64 13.30 -17.50
CA LEU A 207 15.56 13.38 -16.02
C LEU A 207 15.70 12.00 -15.38
N MET A 208 15.07 10.96 -15.94
CA MET A 208 15.24 9.58 -15.48
C MET A 208 16.70 9.12 -15.56
N MET A 209 17.38 9.39 -16.68
CA MET A 209 18.82 9.04 -16.82
C MET A 209 19.70 9.75 -15.78
N ASN A 210 19.44 11.01 -15.51
CA ASN A 210 20.21 11.77 -14.50
C ASN A 210 19.91 11.29 -13.08
N LYS A 211 18.67 10.89 -12.78
CA LYS A 211 18.32 10.28 -11.50
C LYS A 211 19.02 8.93 -11.31
N VAL A 212 18.98 8.05 -12.31
CA VAL A 212 19.66 6.74 -12.26
C VAL A 212 21.18 6.89 -12.06
N LYS A 213 21.78 7.93 -12.66
CA LYS A 213 23.20 8.27 -12.44
C LYS A 213 23.50 8.91 -11.08
N GLY A 214 22.47 9.18 -10.28
CA GLY A 214 22.62 9.83 -8.97
C GLY A 214 22.93 11.33 -9.01
N ASN A 215 22.79 11.97 -10.17
CA ASN A 215 23.08 13.40 -10.34
C ASN A 215 22.00 14.31 -9.74
N ILE A 216 20.76 13.84 -9.69
CA ILE A 216 19.59 14.58 -9.20
C ILE A 216 18.59 13.63 -8.54
N LYS A 217 17.95 14.09 -7.47
CA LYS A 217 16.77 13.45 -6.92
C LYS A 217 15.54 14.21 -7.42
N VAL A 218 14.75 13.58 -8.26
CA VAL A 218 13.60 14.19 -8.92
C VAL A 218 12.44 13.22 -9.02
N ASN A 219 11.23 13.74 -8.89
CA ASN A 219 10.00 13.06 -9.25
C ASN A 219 9.15 13.95 -10.14
N ILE A 220 8.37 13.34 -11.02
CA ILE A 220 7.44 14.02 -11.93
C ILE A 220 6.07 13.42 -11.69
N ILE A 221 5.10 14.28 -11.39
CA ILE A 221 3.69 13.91 -11.31
C ILE A 221 2.88 14.74 -12.30
N ASP A 222 1.78 14.17 -12.78
CA ASP A 222 0.85 14.88 -13.64
C ASP A 222 0.10 15.95 -12.85
N LEU A 223 -0.41 16.95 -13.55
CA LEU A 223 -1.21 18.01 -12.94
C LEU A 223 -2.48 17.43 -12.29
N PRO A 224 -2.71 17.67 -10.99
CA PRO A 224 -3.87 17.12 -10.30
C PRO A 224 -5.18 17.76 -10.79
N GLY A 225 -6.28 16.96 -10.73
CA GLY A 225 -7.63 17.39 -11.10
C GLY A 225 -7.98 17.16 -12.56
N PHE A 226 -9.27 17.26 -12.87
CA PHE A 226 -9.84 17.05 -14.20
C PHE A 226 -10.84 18.14 -14.58
N GLY A 227 -10.85 18.51 -15.85
CA GLY A 227 -11.83 19.44 -16.41
C GLY A 227 -11.78 20.84 -15.81
N PRO A 228 -12.95 21.49 -15.55
CA PRO A 228 -13.01 22.89 -15.11
C PRO A 228 -12.34 23.17 -13.76
N THR A 229 -12.23 22.15 -12.89
CA THR A 229 -11.65 22.29 -11.55
C THR A 229 -10.14 22.03 -11.50
N LYS A 230 -9.51 21.65 -12.62
CA LYS A 230 -8.07 21.38 -12.70
C LYS A 230 -7.24 22.59 -12.29
N ASN A 231 -7.54 23.75 -12.87
CA ASN A 231 -6.82 24.98 -12.54
C ASN A 231 -6.95 25.37 -11.07
N ASP A 232 -8.14 25.18 -10.48
CA ASP A 232 -8.37 25.44 -9.07
C ASP A 232 -7.54 24.52 -8.16
N THR A 233 -7.43 23.24 -8.48
CA THR A 233 -6.64 22.25 -7.73
C THR A 233 -5.15 22.56 -7.81
N VAL A 234 -4.68 22.96 -9.00
CA VAL A 234 -3.28 23.39 -9.22
C VAL A 234 -2.96 24.67 -8.43
N GLN A 235 -3.90 25.62 -8.39
CA GLN A 235 -3.77 26.85 -7.60
C GLN A 235 -3.77 26.56 -6.09
N ASP A 236 -4.54 25.58 -5.63
CA ASP A 236 -4.53 25.16 -4.23
C ASP A 236 -3.19 24.53 -3.85
N LEU A 237 -2.63 23.70 -4.73
CA LEU A 237 -1.30 23.12 -4.52
C LEU A 237 -0.22 24.22 -4.47
N ALA A 238 -0.28 25.18 -5.39
CA ALA A 238 0.64 26.31 -5.39
C ALA A 238 0.56 27.12 -4.10
N PHE A 239 -0.67 27.39 -3.65
CA PHE A 239 -0.92 28.06 -2.40
C PHE A 239 -0.32 27.30 -1.21
N LEU A 240 -0.54 25.98 -1.12
CA LEU A 240 -0.06 25.15 -0.02
C LEU A 240 1.47 24.98 0.01
N THR A 241 2.13 25.10 -1.12
CA THR A 241 3.60 24.94 -1.22
C THR A 241 4.34 26.26 -1.33
N GLY A 242 3.61 27.37 -1.47
CA GLY A 242 4.20 28.69 -1.75
C GLY A 242 4.80 28.79 -3.15
N ALA A 243 4.44 27.88 -4.08
CA ALA A 243 4.90 27.93 -5.46
C ALA A 243 4.10 28.94 -6.30
N THR A 244 4.70 29.43 -7.39
CA THR A 244 3.99 30.18 -8.42
C THR A 244 3.67 29.25 -9.58
N VAL A 245 2.39 29.18 -9.98
CA VAL A 245 1.98 28.40 -11.16
C VAL A 245 2.40 29.15 -12.43
N ILE A 246 3.13 28.48 -13.29
CA ILE A 246 3.54 29.01 -14.60
C ILE A 246 2.64 28.41 -15.67
N ASN A 247 1.93 29.25 -16.41
CA ASN A 247 1.00 28.79 -17.45
C ASN A 247 1.08 29.68 -18.70
N GLU A 248 1.66 29.16 -19.78
CA GLU A 248 1.76 29.86 -21.08
C GLU A 248 0.38 30.24 -21.65
N GLU A 249 -0.67 29.45 -21.36
CA GLU A 249 -2.03 29.76 -21.82
C GLU A 249 -2.59 31.03 -21.16
N LEU A 250 -2.06 31.40 -19.98
CA LEU A 250 -2.43 32.61 -19.27
C LEU A 250 -1.49 33.79 -19.58
N GLY A 251 -0.48 33.59 -20.44
CA GLY A 251 0.45 34.62 -20.89
C GLY A 251 1.79 34.62 -20.16
N ASP A 252 2.09 33.63 -19.33
CA ASP A 252 3.40 33.51 -18.71
C ASP A 252 4.42 32.99 -19.74
N ASP A 253 5.67 33.41 -19.61
CA ASP A 253 6.77 32.95 -20.45
C ASP A 253 7.64 31.91 -19.72
N MET A 254 7.65 30.69 -20.21
CA MET A 254 8.49 29.63 -19.65
C MET A 254 9.99 29.91 -19.72
N ASP A 255 10.45 30.78 -20.58
CA ASP A 255 11.86 31.16 -20.68
C ASP A 255 12.30 32.08 -19.53
N LEU A 256 11.33 32.65 -18.80
CA LEU A 256 11.54 33.54 -17.65
C LEU A 256 11.37 32.82 -16.29
N ILE A 257 11.35 31.48 -16.28
CA ILE A 257 11.27 30.71 -15.04
C ILE A 257 12.50 30.98 -14.16
N THR A 258 12.25 31.51 -12.96
CA THR A 258 13.27 31.78 -11.95
C THR A 258 13.11 30.91 -10.73
N ILE A 259 14.11 30.92 -9.86
CA ILE A 259 14.10 30.18 -8.59
C ILE A 259 12.96 30.63 -7.68
N ASP A 260 12.54 31.90 -7.79
CA ASP A 260 11.47 32.47 -6.96
C ASP A 260 10.09 31.85 -7.23
N CYS A 261 9.93 31.14 -8.36
CA CYS A 261 8.70 30.39 -8.67
C CYS A 261 8.59 29.06 -7.93
N LEU A 262 9.69 28.62 -7.30
CA LEU A 262 9.72 27.35 -6.59
C LEU A 262 9.02 27.42 -5.25
N GLY A 263 8.09 26.51 -5.02
CA GLY A 263 7.55 26.24 -3.71
C GLY A 263 8.43 25.29 -2.90
N LYS A 264 7.99 24.97 -1.69
CA LYS A 264 8.67 24.06 -0.76
C LYS A 264 7.65 23.13 -0.12
N ALA A 265 8.07 21.91 0.18
CA ALA A 265 7.33 21.00 1.02
C ALA A 265 8.26 20.35 2.04
N GLU A 266 7.71 19.85 3.14
CA GLU A 266 8.50 19.10 4.14
C GLU A 266 8.84 17.72 3.59
N LYS A 267 7.82 17.06 3.01
CA LYS A 267 7.96 15.73 2.43
C LYS A 267 6.99 15.51 1.27
N CYS A 268 7.41 14.72 0.29
CA CYS A 268 6.53 14.26 -0.78
C CYS A 268 6.69 12.75 -0.95
N VAL A 269 5.58 12.02 -0.85
CA VAL A 269 5.53 10.57 -1.08
C VAL A 269 4.58 10.29 -2.24
N THR A 270 5.10 9.69 -3.30
CA THR A 270 4.32 9.31 -4.48
C THR A 270 4.37 7.80 -4.67
N ASN A 271 3.22 7.16 -4.72
CA ASN A 271 3.07 5.75 -5.09
C ASN A 271 2.45 5.61 -6.49
N ASP A 272 2.07 4.41 -6.88
CA ASP A 272 1.48 4.15 -8.20
C ASP A 272 0.17 4.93 -8.46
N ASN A 273 -0.57 5.33 -7.42
CA ASN A 273 -1.91 5.91 -7.55
C ASN A 273 -2.00 7.36 -7.04
N ASN A 274 -1.28 7.66 -5.96
CA ASN A 274 -1.46 8.90 -5.21
C ASN A 274 -0.13 9.58 -4.90
N THR A 275 -0.18 10.88 -4.73
CA THR A 275 0.92 11.69 -4.18
C THR A 275 0.43 12.40 -2.93
N VAL A 276 1.17 12.29 -1.85
CA VAL A 276 0.93 13.02 -0.60
C VAL A 276 2.07 14.02 -0.40
N ILE A 277 1.70 15.25 -0.16
CA ILE A 277 2.62 16.36 0.09
C ILE A 277 2.35 16.88 1.50
N THR A 278 3.33 16.78 2.38
CA THR A 278 3.31 17.42 3.68
C THR A 278 3.85 18.84 3.54
N THR A 279 3.09 19.79 3.99
CA THR A 279 3.43 21.20 3.84
C THR A 279 4.27 21.68 5.02
N ILE A 280 5.19 22.61 4.77
CA ILE A 280 5.87 23.35 5.84
C ILE A 280 4.83 24.34 6.42
N GLU A 281 4.86 24.57 7.73
CA GLU A 281 4.08 25.68 8.34
C GLU A 281 4.46 26.99 7.63
N LEU A 282 3.66 27.35 6.65
CA LEU A 282 3.69 28.68 6.06
C LEU A 282 2.67 29.51 6.82
N ASP A 283 2.94 30.79 7.06
CA ASP A 283 1.98 31.80 7.59
C ASP A 283 0.82 32.05 6.60
N ILE A 284 0.20 30.98 6.12
CA ILE A 284 -0.81 31.00 5.08
C ILE A 284 -2.16 30.71 5.72
N ASP A 285 -3.14 31.56 5.54
CA ASP A 285 -4.50 31.39 6.07
C ASP A 285 -5.28 30.35 5.23
N ILE A 286 -5.00 29.06 5.46
CA ILE A 286 -5.73 27.92 4.86
C ILE A 286 -7.21 27.99 5.21
N GLU A 287 -7.57 28.53 6.38
CA GLU A 287 -8.97 28.66 6.81
C GLU A 287 -9.76 29.59 5.90
N GLU A 288 -9.17 30.67 5.43
CA GLU A 288 -9.83 31.59 4.51
C GLU A 288 -10.10 30.91 3.15
N ARG A 289 -9.15 30.11 2.67
CA ARG A 289 -9.31 29.31 1.45
C ARG A 289 -10.42 28.27 1.62
N ILE A 290 -10.44 27.53 2.73
CA ILE A 290 -11.51 26.58 3.09
C ILE A 290 -12.89 27.28 3.16
N LYS A 291 -12.99 28.48 3.76
CA LYS A 291 -14.23 29.26 3.80
C LYS A 291 -14.71 29.62 2.38
N SER A 292 -13.79 30.00 1.51
CA SER A 292 -14.08 30.32 0.10
C SER A 292 -14.65 29.11 -0.64
N VAL A 293 -14.02 27.93 -0.51
CA VAL A 293 -14.48 26.69 -1.14
C VAL A 293 -15.83 26.23 -0.56
N LYS A 294 -16.05 26.34 0.76
CA LYS A 294 -17.36 26.06 1.39
C LYS A 294 -18.48 26.96 0.84
N LYS A 295 -18.15 28.23 0.55
CA LYS A 295 -19.11 29.16 -0.07
C LYS A 295 -19.42 28.75 -1.52
N ALA A 296 -18.43 28.30 -2.28
CA ALA A 296 -18.63 27.80 -3.64
C ALA A 296 -19.55 26.55 -3.66
N ILE A 297 -19.38 25.62 -2.74
CA ILE A 297 -20.27 24.42 -2.61
C ILE A 297 -21.72 24.80 -2.39
N LYS A 298 -21.99 25.85 -1.58
CA LYS A 298 -23.36 26.30 -1.31
C LYS A 298 -24.03 26.93 -2.53
N ASN A 299 -23.25 27.57 -3.40
CA ASN A 299 -23.75 28.29 -4.58
C ASN A 299 -23.84 27.39 -5.82
N GLU A 300 -23.17 26.25 -5.85
CA GLU A 300 -23.15 25.36 -7.00
C GLU A 300 -24.43 24.50 -7.06
N LYS A 301 -25.08 24.53 -8.24
CA LYS A 301 -26.32 23.80 -8.52
C LYS A 301 -26.09 22.49 -9.25
N ASN A 302 -24.97 22.36 -9.97
CA ASN A 302 -24.62 21.15 -10.70
C ASN A 302 -24.08 20.09 -9.74
N SER A 303 -24.73 18.95 -9.62
CA SER A 303 -24.36 17.87 -8.69
C SER A 303 -22.96 17.32 -8.95
N PHE A 304 -22.54 17.22 -10.21
CA PHE A 304 -21.21 16.74 -10.59
C PHE A 304 -20.11 17.73 -10.18
N ILE A 305 -20.29 19.01 -10.52
CA ILE A 305 -19.33 20.07 -10.13
C ILE A 305 -19.30 20.22 -8.62
N LYS A 306 -20.44 20.17 -7.96
CA LYS A 306 -20.56 20.23 -6.51
C LYS A 306 -19.76 19.10 -5.83
N LYS A 307 -19.84 17.86 -6.35
CA LYS A 307 -19.05 16.75 -5.86
C LYS A 307 -17.55 17.03 -6.02
N LYS A 308 -17.11 17.57 -7.15
CA LYS A 308 -15.70 17.93 -7.39
C LYS A 308 -15.19 19.03 -6.45
N ILE A 309 -16.03 20.02 -6.13
CA ILE A 309 -15.67 21.05 -5.14
C ILE A 309 -15.66 20.46 -3.72
N GLN A 310 -16.49 19.45 -3.43
CA GLN A 310 -16.43 18.72 -2.16
C GLN A 310 -15.15 17.89 -2.04
N ASP A 311 -14.74 17.18 -3.10
CA ASP A 311 -13.47 16.45 -3.15
C ASP A 311 -12.29 17.42 -2.90
N ARG A 312 -12.32 18.60 -3.53
CA ARG A 312 -11.34 19.68 -3.30
C ARG A 312 -11.34 20.20 -1.85
N LEU A 313 -12.53 20.36 -1.24
CA LEU A 313 -12.62 20.76 0.16
C LEU A 313 -12.03 19.72 1.10
N ALA A 314 -12.31 18.44 0.85
CA ALA A 314 -11.74 17.32 1.61
C ALA A 314 -10.20 17.32 1.51
N MET A 315 -9.67 17.57 0.33
CA MET A 315 -8.23 17.69 0.08
C MET A 315 -7.59 18.84 0.87
N LEU A 316 -8.17 20.05 0.82
CA LEU A 316 -7.66 21.23 1.53
C LEU A 316 -7.77 21.14 3.06
N SER A 317 -8.74 20.36 3.54
CA SER A 317 -8.96 20.11 4.97
C SER A 317 -8.19 18.88 5.46
N GLY A 318 -7.43 18.23 4.59
CA GLY A 318 -6.70 17.02 4.87
C GLY A 318 -5.63 17.24 5.94
N LYS A 319 -5.51 16.24 6.81
CA LYS A 319 -4.43 16.12 7.78
C LYS A 319 -3.66 14.86 7.49
N VAL A 320 -2.38 14.89 7.73
CA VAL A 320 -1.48 13.74 7.61
C VAL A 320 -1.02 13.35 9.00
N GLY A 321 -1.20 12.09 9.36
CA GLY A 321 -0.65 11.54 10.59
C GLY A 321 0.81 11.15 10.36
N VAL A 322 1.69 11.50 11.27
CA VAL A 322 3.09 11.08 11.26
C VAL A 322 3.38 10.32 12.54
N VAL A 323 3.56 9.00 12.43
CA VAL A 323 3.97 8.17 13.58
C VAL A 323 5.49 8.18 13.64
N ARG A 324 6.04 8.89 14.62
CA ARG A 324 7.48 8.98 14.85
C ARG A 324 7.91 7.84 15.77
N VAL A 325 8.74 6.94 15.23
CA VAL A 325 9.19 5.72 15.92
C VAL A 325 10.54 5.94 16.53
N GLY A 326 10.64 5.79 17.85
CA GLY A 326 11.88 5.86 18.61
C GLY A 326 12.22 4.54 19.30
N ALA A 327 13.53 4.26 19.45
CA ALA A 327 14.05 3.10 20.15
C ALA A 327 15.46 3.35 20.70
N GLY A 328 15.87 2.57 21.68
CA GLY A 328 17.20 2.69 22.33
C GLY A 328 18.36 2.14 21.50
N SER A 329 18.09 1.36 20.44
CA SER A 329 19.12 0.80 19.56
C SER A 329 18.65 0.74 18.10
N LYS A 330 19.61 0.71 17.15
CA LYS A 330 19.30 0.61 15.71
C LYS A 330 18.58 -0.70 15.34
N VAL A 331 18.88 -1.79 16.02
CA VAL A 331 18.24 -3.10 15.76
C VAL A 331 16.78 -3.07 16.21
N GLU A 332 16.54 -2.58 17.43
CA GLU A 332 15.19 -2.39 17.98
C GLU A 332 14.39 -1.39 17.13
N LEU A 333 15.02 -0.30 16.72
CA LEU A 333 14.37 0.70 15.85
C LEU A 333 13.88 0.07 14.54
N LYS A 334 14.73 -0.74 13.89
CA LYS A 334 14.36 -1.40 12.63
C LYS A 334 13.18 -2.34 12.83
N GLU A 335 13.21 -3.20 13.85
CA GLU A 335 12.13 -4.15 14.16
C GLU A 335 10.82 -3.42 14.52
N LYS A 336 10.92 -2.36 15.31
CA LYS A 336 9.75 -1.56 15.71
C LYS A 336 9.16 -0.78 14.53
N LYS A 337 10.00 -0.30 13.61
CA LYS A 337 9.55 0.32 12.35
C LYS A 337 8.78 -0.66 11.49
N ASP A 338 9.30 -1.86 11.28
CA ASP A 338 8.62 -2.89 10.48
C ASP A 338 7.22 -3.18 11.06
N ARG A 339 7.09 -3.33 12.39
CA ARG A 339 5.79 -3.54 13.06
C ARG A 339 4.82 -2.37 12.93
N VAL A 340 5.31 -1.15 13.14
CA VAL A 340 4.48 0.06 13.03
C VAL A 340 3.99 0.24 11.60
N GLU A 341 4.84 -0.06 10.63
CA GLU A 341 4.48 0.02 9.23
C GLU A 341 3.40 -0.98 8.84
N ASP A 342 3.58 -2.25 9.21
CA ASP A 342 2.56 -3.30 8.98
C ASP A 342 1.22 -2.89 9.60
N ALA A 343 1.23 -2.33 10.81
CA ALA A 343 0.02 -1.88 11.48
C ALA A 343 -0.65 -0.65 10.82
N ILE A 344 0.12 0.30 10.30
CA ILE A 344 -0.42 1.44 9.54
C ILE A 344 -1.17 0.93 8.31
N TYR A 345 -0.57 0.00 7.55
CA TYR A 345 -1.21 -0.55 6.36
C TYR A 345 -2.42 -1.43 6.69
N ALA A 346 -2.33 -2.28 7.71
CA ALA A 346 -3.45 -3.12 8.14
C ALA A 346 -4.65 -2.27 8.61
N THR A 347 -4.38 -1.19 9.36
CA THR A 347 -5.40 -0.25 9.81
C THR A 347 -6.06 0.45 8.63
N LYS A 348 -5.27 0.91 7.66
CA LYS A 348 -5.79 1.50 6.42
C LYS A 348 -6.64 0.50 5.62
N ALA A 349 -6.19 -0.74 5.53
CA ALA A 349 -6.92 -1.81 4.84
C ALA A 349 -8.26 -2.12 5.52
N ALA A 350 -8.29 -2.13 6.85
CA ALA A 350 -9.50 -2.32 7.65
C ALA A 350 -10.50 -1.16 7.47
N LEU A 351 -10.02 0.07 7.46
CA LEU A 351 -10.85 1.25 7.20
C LEU A 351 -11.46 1.22 5.79
N LYS A 352 -10.75 0.65 4.81
CA LYS A 352 -11.18 0.62 3.41
C LYS A 352 -12.25 -0.44 3.12
N GLU A 353 -12.06 -1.66 3.58
CA GLU A 353 -12.91 -2.81 3.22
C GLU A 353 -13.53 -3.52 4.44
N GLY A 354 -13.31 -3.01 5.64
CA GLY A 354 -13.81 -3.63 6.86
C GLY A 354 -12.90 -4.77 7.37
N ILE A 355 -13.43 -5.48 8.37
CA ILE A 355 -12.76 -6.56 9.09
C ILE A 355 -13.56 -7.85 9.02
N VAL A 356 -12.87 -8.96 9.25
CA VAL A 356 -13.43 -10.31 9.42
C VAL A 356 -12.81 -10.99 10.65
N PRO A 357 -13.39 -12.11 11.15
CA PRO A 357 -12.75 -12.89 12.19
C PRO A 357 -11.33 -13.29 11.82
N GLY A 358 -10.36 -12.96 12.67
CA GLY A 358 -8.93 -13.23 12.47
C GLY A 358 -8.53 -14.68 12.75
N GLY A 359 -7.21 -14.91 12.85
CA GLY A 359 -6.69 -16.23 13.19
C GLY A 359 -6.98 -17.32 12.14
N GLY A 360 -7.19 -16.95 10.88
CA GLY A 360 -7.57 -17.88 9.80
C GLY A 360 -9.05 -18.31 9.81
N ILE A 361 -9.85 -17.83 10.78
CA ILE A 361 -11.25 -18.23 10.94
C ILE A 361 -12.13 -17.75 9.78
N ALA A 362 -11.89 -16.57 9.23
CA ALA A 362 -12.67 -16.10 8.07
C ALA A 362 -12.55 -17.03 6.86
N LEU A 363 -11.33 -17.52 6.57
CA LEU A 363 -11.09 -18.49 5.50
C LEU A 363 -11.66 -19.86 5.84
N LEU A 364 -11.55 -20.30 7.09
CA LEU A 364 -12.15 -21.55 7.56
C LEU A 364 -13.67 -21.53 7.41
N ASN A 365 -14.32 -20.45 7.83
CA ASN A 365 -15.77 -20.26 7.65
C ASN A 365 -16.16 -20.25 6.16
N ALA A 366 -15.35 -19.64 5.30
CA ALA A 366 -15.56 -19.69 3.86
C ALA A 366 -15.50 -21.12 3.34
N ALA A 367 -14.51 -21.91 3.78
CA ALA A 367 -14.37 -23.32 3.39
C ALA A 367 -15.56 -24.18 3.82
N GLN A 368 -16.20 -23.85 4.94
CA GLN A 368 -17.34 -24.59 5.50
C GLN A 368 -18.70 -24.18 4.87
N ASN A 369 -18.85 -22.92 4.46
CA ASN A 369 -20.15 -22.37 4.06
C ASN A 369 -20.31 -22.19 2.54
N ILE A 370 -19.23 -22.20 1.76
CA ILE A 370 -19.33 -22.03 0.30
C ILE A 370 -19.87 -23.29 -0.35
N VAL A 371 -20.97 -23.13 -1.09
CA VAL A 371 -21.54 -24.18 -1.91
C VAL A 371 -20.71 -24.36 -3.18
N TYR A 372 -20.23 -25.58 -3.39
CA TYR A 372 -19.46 -25.96 -4.57
C TYR A 372 -20.07 -27.18 -5.27
N ASN A 373 -19.70 -27.40 -6.52
CA ASN A 373 -20.15 -28.57 -7.25
C ASN A 373 -19.38 -29.79 -6.79
N VAL A 374 -20.06 -30.74 -6.13
CA VAL A 374 -19.44 -31.96 -5.56
C VAL A 374 -18.82 -32.86 -6.67
N ASP A 375 -19.38 -32.80 -7.87
CA ASP A 375 -18.86 -33.55 -9.02
C ASP A 375 -17.59 -32.93 -9.62
N ASN A 376 -17.36 -31.62 -9.34
CA ASN A 376 -16.13 -30.92 -9.75
C ASN A 376 -15.08 -30.98 -8.65
N LYS A 377 -14.28 -32.03 -8.65
CA LYS A 377 -13.20 -32.21 -7.67
C LYS A 377 -12.20 -31.04 -7.63
N ALA A 378 -12.00 -30.34 -8.74
CA ALA A 378 -11.08 -29.20 -8.79
C ALA A 378 -11.54 -28.01 -7.91
N GLU A 379 -12.84 -27.82 -7.73
CA GLU A 379 -13.36 -26.80 -6.82
C GLU A 379 -13.02 -27.08 -5.34
N LYS A 380 -12.83 -28.33 -4.96
CA LYS A 380 -12.49 -28.74 -3.61
C LYS A 380 -11.05 -28.39 -3.21
N ILE A 381 -10.15 -28.31 -4.19
CA ILE A 381 -8.72 -28.06 -3.95
C ILE A 381 -8.51 -26.76 -3.15
N LEU A 382 -9.06 -25.65 -3.60
CA LEU A 382 -8.86 -24.38 -2.91
C LEU A 382 -9.59 -24.35 -1.56
N LEU A 383 -10.78 -24.94 -1.45
CA LEU A 383 -11.53 -25.03 -0.18
C LEU A 383 -10.77 -25.81 0.91
N ASN A 384 -10.01 -26.81 0.51
CA ASN A 384 -9.15 -27.55 1.44
C ASN A 384 -7.92 -26.72 1.83
N ALA A 385 -7.28 -26.08 0.85
CA ALA A 385 -6.06 -25.31 1.08
C ALA A 385 -6.27 -24.09 1.99
N ILE A 386 -7.40 -23.40 1.92
CA ILE A 386 -7.67 -22.20 2.73
C ILE A 386 -7.89 -22.47 4.23
N ARG A 387 -7.93 -23.74 4.63
CA ARG A 387 -7.97 -24.14 6.06
C ARG A 387 -6.59 -24.02 6.72
N ALA A 388 -5.53 -24.04 5.91
CA ALA A 388 -4.15 -24.12 6.40
C ALA A 388 -3.74 -22.98 7.34
N PRO A 389 -4.11 -21.70 7.15
CA PRO A 389 -3.72 -20.63 8.06
C PRO A 389 -4.17 -20.90 9.50
N TYR A 390 -5.41 -21.35 9.70
CA TYR A 390 -5.93 -21.71 11.03
C TYR A 390 -5.11 -22.85 11.66
N HIS A 391 -4.92 -23.95 10.92
CA HIS A 391 -4.17 -25.10 11.43
C HIS A 391 -2.71 -24.76 11.73
N THR A 392 -2.05 -23.98 10.85
CA THR A 392 -0.66 -23.55 11.07
C THR A 392 -0.50 -22.72 12.34
N ILE A 393 -1.47 -21.83 12.64
CA ILE A 393 -1.45 -21.05 13.90
C ILE A 393 -1.54 -21.98 15.11
N LEU A 394 -2.45 -22.96 15.10
CA LEU A 394 -2.58 -23.91 16.19
C LEU A 394 -1.34 -24.80 16.35
N ASP A 395 -0.80 -25.31 15.23
CA ASP A 395 0.41 -26.13 15.23
C ASP A 395 1.60 -25.38 15.83
N ASN A 396 1.78 -24.10 15.44
CA ASN A 396 2.83 -23.24 15.99
C ASN A 396 2.65 -22.97 17.49
N ALA A 397 1.42 -22.95 17.97
CA ALA A 397 1.10 -22.80 19.39
C ALA A 397 1.13 -24.13 20.16
N GLY A 398 1.32 -25.26 19.48
CA GLY A 398 1.27 -26.59 20.10
C GLY A 398 -0.13 -27.00 20.57
N ILE A 399 -1.18 -26.43 19.96
CA ILE A 399 -2.58 -26.65 20.33
C ILE A 399 -3.21 -27.64 19.35
N TYR A 400 -3.75 -28.73 19.87
CA TYR A 400 -4.50 -29.69 19.08
C TYR A 400 -6.01 -29.54 19.29
N ARG A 401 -6.76 -29.46 18.19
CA ARG A 401 -8.22 -29.44 18.17
C ARG A 401 -8.74 -30.51 17.20
N ALA A 402 -9.57 -31.41 17.69
CA ALA A 402 -10.15 -32.50 16.88
C ALA A 402 -11.27 -32.00 15.96
N VAL A 403 -11.92 -30.89 16.30
CA VAL A 403 -13.05 -30.32 15.58
C VAL A 403 -12.74 -28.87 15.22
N GLU A 404 -12.96 -28.51 13.97
CA GLU A 404 -12.85 -27.12 13.52
C GLU A 404 -14.01 -26.28 14.07
N PRO A 405 -13.73 -25.06 14.55
CA PRO A 405 -14.78 -24.16 15.01
C PRO A 405 -15.64 -23.66 13.84
N THR A 406 -16.82 -23.14 14.15
CA THR A 406 -17.78 -22.61 13.18
C THR A 406 -18.29 -21.25 13.61
N ASN A 407 -18.89 -20.50 12.66
CA ASN A 407 -19.62 -19.26 12.95
C ASN A 407 -18.82 -18.17 13.67
N GLY A 408 -17.59 -17.92 13.22
CA GLY A 408 -16.75 -16.85 13.78
C GLY A 408 -16.09 -17.17 15.12
N LYS A 409 -16.34 -18.35 15.67
CA LYS A 409 -15.61 -18.83 16.85
C LYS A 409 -14.24 -19.33 16.47
N GLY A 410 -13.30 -19.22 17.40
CA GLY A 410 -11.94 -19.67 17.22
C GLY A 410 -11.26 -19.96 18.55
N VAL A 411 -9.94 -20.07 18.54
CA VAL A 411 -9.14 -20.32 19.72
C VAL A 411 -8.20 -19.13 19.92
N ASP A 412 -8.27 -18.50 21.09
CA ASP A 412 -7.22 -17.59 21.53
C ASP A 412 -6.00 -18.43 21.95
N VAL A 413 -4.93 -18.32 21.19
CA VAL A 413 -3.71 -19.11 21.44
C VAL A 413 -2.94 -18.68 22.68
N LYS A 414 -3.26 -17.51 23.26
CA LYS A 414 -2.60 -17.02 24.49
C LYS A 414 -2.99 -17.82 25.70
N ASP A 415 -4.25 -18.18 25.82
CA ASP A 415 -4.81 -18.90 26.99
C ASP A 415 -5.46 -20.23 26.59
N ASN A 416 -5.44 -20.58 25.30
CA ASN A 416 -6.03 -21.79 24.75
C ASN A 416 -7.55 -21.90 24.98
N SER A 417 -8.24 -20.75 25.05
CA SER A 417 -9.70 -20.69 25.22
C SER A 417 -10.43 -20.59 23.89
N GLU A 418 -11.64 -21.13 23.83
CA GLU A 418 -12.57 -20.88 22.73
C GLU A 418 -13.26 -19.54 22.93
N CYS A 419 -13.25 -18.69 21.90
CA CYS A 419 -13.86 -17.38 21.94
C CYS A 419 -14.55 -17.01 20.63
N ASP A 420 -15.42 -16.00 20.67
CA ASP A 420 -15.83 -15.27 19.49
C ASP A 420 -14.66 -14.34 19.09
N MET A 421 -14.11 -14.55 17.88
CA MET A 421 -12.90 -13.85 17.45
C MET A 421 -13.09 -12.34 17.37
N ILE A 422 -14.26 -11.89 16.94
CA ILE A 422 -14.54 -10.43 16.82
C ILE A 422 -14.66 -9.81 18.23
N GLN A 423 -15.39 -10.46 19.13
CA GLN A 423 -15.55 -9.96 20.50
C GLN A 423 -14.25 -10.01 21.30
N ALA A 424 -13.37 -10.96 20.99
CA ALA A 424 -12.03 -11.06 21.58
C ALA A 424 -11.02 -10.08 20.96
N GLY A 425 -11.44 -9.28 19.96
CA GLY A 425 -10.55 -8.36 19.24
C GLY A 425 -9.57 -9.06 18.31
N ILE A 426 -9.72 -10.37 18.04
CA ILE A 426 -8.86 -11.13 17.12
C ILE A 426 -9.47 -11.02 15.72
N ILE A 427 -9.04 -10.01 14.98
CA ILE A 427 -9.65 -9.57 13.73
C ILE A 427 -8.61 -9.34 12.64
N ASP A 428 -8.97 -9.63 11.40
CA ASP A 428 -8.13 -9.43 10.21
C ASP A 428 -8.80 -8.45 9.24
N PRO A 429 -8.04 -7.54 8.58
CA PRO A 429 -8.58 -6.72 7.50
C PRO A 429 -8.97 -7.58 6.30
N VAL A 430 -10.16 -7.35 5.75
CA VAL A 430 -10.67 -8.08 4.57
C VAL A 430 -9.73 -7.96 3.38
N LEU A 431 -9.22 -6.76 3.11
CA LEU A 431 -8.31 -6.51 2.00
C LEU A 431 -7.04 -7.35 2.10
N VAL A 432 -6.44 -7.46 3.31
CA VAL A 432 -5.23 -8.27 3.56
C VAL A 432 -5.51 -9.74 3.26
N THR A 433 -6.60 -10.28 3.80
CA THR A 433 -6.98 -11.69 3.61
C THR A 433 -7.24 -12.01 2.14
N LYS A 434 -7.96 -11.14 1.41
CA LYS A 434 -8.24 -11.28 -0.03
C LYS A 434 -6.97 -11.20 -0.88
N SER A 435 -6.09 -10.24 -0.59
CA SER A 435 -4.82 -10.05 -1.33
C SER A 435 -3.88 -11.23 -1.11
N ALA A 436 -3.74 -11.72 0.12
CA ALA A 436 -2.95 -12.92 0.42
C ALA A 436 -3.44 -14.15 -0.36
N LEU A 437 -4.74 -14.39 -0.36
CA LEU A 437 -5.35 -15.50 -1.08
C LEU A 437 -5.17 -15.36 -2.62
N LYS A 438 -5.47 -14.18 -3.16
CA LYS A 438 -5.34 -13.89 -4.59
C LYS A 438 -3.91 -14.12 -5.09
N ASN A 439 -2.92 -13.60 -4.35
CA ASN A 439 -1.52 -13.69 -4.74
C ASN A 439 -0.96 -15.12 -4.59
N ALA A 440 -1.37 -15.85 -3.55
CA ALA A 440 -1.06 -17.28 -3.42
C ALA A 440 -1.61 -18.08 -4.59
N VAL A 441 -2.89 -17.90 -4.96
CA VAL A 441 -3.52 -18.56 -6.10
C VAL A 441 -2.82 -18.20 -7.42
N SER A 442 -2.50 -16.93 -7.64
CA SER A 442 -1.82 -16.47 -8.85
C SER A 442 -0.46 -17.16 -9.05
N VAL A 443 0.35 -17.21 -8.00
CA VAL A 443 1.67 -17.85 -8.04
C VAL A 443 1.54 -19.35 -8.26
N VAL A 444 0.68 -20.04 -7.51
CA VAL A 444 0.52 -21.49 -7.61
C VAL A 444 -0.04 -21.88 -8.97
N THR A 445 -1.04 -21.16 -9.49
CA THR A 445 -1.57 -21.44 -10.84
C THR A 445 -0.54 -21.22 -11.95
N THR A 446 0.44 -20.36 -11.73
CA THR A 446 1.59 -20.18 -12.62
C THR A 446 2.53 -21.37 -12.53
N ILE A 447 2.89 -21.81 -11.31
CA ILE A 447 3.79 -22.94 -11.07
C ILE A 447 3.23 -24.22 -11.70
N ILE A 448 1.97 -24.55 -11.43
CA ILE A 448 1.36 -25.81 -11.98
C ILE A 448 1.11 -25.78 -13.48
N SER A 449 1.23 -24.62 -14.13
CA SER A 449 1.10 -24.48 -15.59
C SER A 449 2.42 -24.66 -16.33
N ALA A 450 3.54 -24.74 -15.62
CA ALA A 450 4.85 -24.92 -16.24
C ALA A 450 5.10 -26.39 -16.57
N ASP A 451 5.39 -26.67 -17.84
CA ASP A 451 5.77 -28.04 -18.29
C ASP A 451 7.25 -28.34 -18.09
N CYS A 452 8.10 -27.31 -18.08
CA CYS A 452 9.53 -27.47 -17.88
C CYS A 452 10.13 -26.23 -17.20
N ILE A 453 11.28 -26.42 -16.57
CA ILE A 453 12.11 -25.39 -15.95
C ILE A 453 13.44 -25.32 -16.69
N ILE A 454 13.82 -24.13 -17.14
CA ILE A 454 15.11 -23.86 -17.74
C ILE A 454 15.93 -23.02 -16.76
N SER A 455 17.04 -23.57 -16.28
CA SER A 455 17.96 -22.86 -15.40
C SER A 455 19.39 -22.89 -15.95
N ASN A 456 20.16 -21.84 -15.73
CA ASN A 456 21.61 -21.88 -16.02
C ASN A 456 22.29 -22.73 -14.97
N MET A 457 23.07 -23.73 -15.39
CA MET A 457 24.00 -24.40 -14.48
C MET A 457 25.03 -23.35 -13.99
N ARG A 458 25.15 -23.19 -12.69
CA ARG A 458 26.30 -22.46 -12.12
C ARG A 458 27.53 -23.28 -12.50
N GLY A 459 28.36 -22.77 -13.41
CA GLY A 459 29.66 -23.35 -13.66
C GLY A 459 30.44 -23.35 -12.34
N ASP A 460 30.98 -24.51 -11.97
CA ASP A 460 31.91 -24.60 -10.86
C ASP A 460 33.03 -23.59 -11.11
N ALA A 461 33.05 -22.55 -10.27
CA ALA A 461 34.19 -21.66 -10.19
C ALA A 461 35.34 -22.42 -9.48
N SER A 462 35.87 -23.44 -10.16
CA SER A 462 37.07 -24.15 -9.75
C SER A 462 38.08 -24.05 -10.88
N SER A 463 38.84 -22.99 -10.86
CA SER A 463 40.26 -22.98 -11.27
C SER A 463 40.86 -21.64 -10.90
#